data_cd41e4031aa2dbde32c1c23e66550b7c
#
_entry.id   cd41e4031aa2dbde32c1c23e66550b7c
#
_cell.length_a   1.000
_cell.length_b   1.000
_cell.length_c   1.000
_cell.angle_alpha   90.00
_cell.angle_beta   90.00
_cell.angle_gamma   90.00
#
_symmetry.space_group_name_H-M   'P 1'
#
loop_
_entity.id
_entity.type
_entity.pdbx_description
1 polymer ?
#
loop_
_entity_poly.entity_id
_entity_poly.type
_entity_poly.pdbx_seq_one_letter_code
_entity_poly.pdbx_strand_id
1 'polypeptide(L)'
;MATRVQENFPLQRLDVFSHPTQDDYERAKDKARQLLCSVVSEGQWNELQDKGVFQISGKRGNYVISPYSQTEIRDASSGRCVAYACLQLSIPAPTYDRMVAEYLLIKNAEDVYWKTANIFSRSGNEFGIATLFLIAFDIALFVNLLLEVLTVH
;
A
#
# COMPACT_ATOMS: atom_id res chain seq x y z
N MET A 1 -51.54 26.65 29.53
CA MET A 1 -50.31 26.66 30.37
C MET A 1 -49.51 25.42 30.00
N ALA A 2 -48.45 25.62 29.19
CA ALA A 2 -47.56 24.53 28.80
C ALA A 2 -46.25 24.68 29.61
N THR A 3 -46.01 23.72 30.46
CA THR A 3 -44.83 23.66 31.31
C THR A 3 -43.65 23.10 30.52
N ARG A 4 -42.68 23.97 30.23
CA ARG A 4 -41.44 23.65 29.54
C ARG A 4 -40.52 22.92 30.54
N VAL A 5 -40.35 21.62 30.35
CA VAL A 5 -39.34 20.84 31.08
C VAL A 5 -37.98 21.19 30.47
N GLN A 6 -37.18 21.92 31.21
CA GLN A 6 -35.77 22.15 30.88
C GLN A 6 -34.98 20.96 31.39
N GLU A 7 -34.66 20.01 30.49
CA GLU A 7 -33.69 18.97 30.78
C GLU A 7 -32.28 19.57 30.77
N ASN A 8 -31.74 19.82 31.96
CA ASN A 8 -30.34 20.14 32.15
C ASN A 8 -29.52 18.86 31.92
N PHE A 9 -29.08 18.65 30.69
CA PHE A 9 -27.98 17.73 30.41
C PHE A 9 -26.70 18.34 30.97
N PRO A 10 -26.02 17.71 31.95
CA PRO A 10 -24.68 18.14 32.33
C PRO A 10 -23.75 17.88 31.13
N LEU A 11 -23.33 18.93 30.46
CA LEU A 11 -22.19 18.86 29.53
C LEU A 11 -20.98 18.45 30.39
N GLN A 12 -20.76 17.15 30.55
CA GLN A 12 -19.46 16.63 30.96
C GLN A 12 -18.48 17.14 29.92
N ARG A 13 -17.65 18.07 30.34
CA ARG A 13 -16.50 18.56 29.59
C ARG A 13 -15.62 17.33 29.35
N LEU A 14 -15.80 16.66 28.22
CA LEU A 14 -14.86 15.65 27.75
C LEU A 14 -13.52 16.37 27.64
N ASP A 15 -12.59 16.01 28.50
CA ASP A 15 -11.18 16.40 28.36
C ASP A 15 -10.63 15.72 27.11
N VAL A 16 -10.93 16.32 25.94
CA VAL A 16 -10.62 15.83 24.59
C VAL A 16 -9.10 15.88 24.29
N PHE A 17 -8.29 16.33 25.24
CA PHE A 17 -6.85 16.58 25.04
C PHE A 17 -5.91 15.77 25.96
N SER A 18 -6.38 14.68 26.55
CA SER A 18 -5.41 13.72 27.10
C SER A 18 -4.74 13.01 25.93
N HIS A 19 -3.44 13.25 25.74
CA HIS A 19 -2.66 12.44 24.79
C HIS A 19 -2.82 10.98 25.18
N PRO A 20 -3.12 10.09 24.18
CA PRO A 20 -3.26 8.67 24.47
C PRO A 20 -2.00 8.15 25.16
N THR A 21 -2.19 7.40 26.22
CA THR A 21 -1.10 6.74 26.93
C THR A 21 -0.56 5.57 26.10
N GLN A 22 0.63 5.07 26.44
CA GLN A 22 1.18 3.87 25.81
C GLN A 22 0.21 2.68 25.96
N ASP A 23 -0.45 2.54 27.12
CA ASP A 23 -1.43 1.49 27.37
C ASP A 23 -2.68 1.62 26.47
N ASP A 24 -3.10 2.86 26.17
CA ASP A 24 -4.20 3.10 25.22
C ASP A 24 -3.83 2.66 23.81
N TYR A 25 -2.58 2.93 23.41
CA TYR A 25 -2.06 2.51 22.11
C TYR A 25 -1.98 0.98 21.98
N GLU A 26 -1.44 0.29 22.98
CA GLU A 26 -1.35 -1.19 22.94
C GLU A 26 -2.75 -1.83 22.94
N ARG A 27 -3.71 -1.31 23.73
CA ARG A 27 -5.09 -1.76 23.69
C ARG A 27 -5.76 -1.52 22.33
N ALA A 28 -5.50 -0.38 21.71
CA ALA A 28 -6.01 -0.08 20.38
C ALA A 28 -5.42 -1.05 19.32
N LYS A 29 -4.13 -1.31 19.40
CA LYS A 29 -3.42 -2.26 18.53
C LYS A 29 -3.96 -3.68 18.65
N ASP A 30 -4.22 -4.15 19.86
CA ASP A 30 -4.81 -5.48 20.09
C ASP A 30 -6.24 -5.59 19.53
N LYS A 31 -7.04 -4.54 19.70
CA LYS A 31 -8.40 -4.49 19.11
C LYS A 31 -8.34 -4.49 17.59
N ALA A 32 -7.44 -3.70 16.99
CA ALA A 32 -7.25 -3.66 15.55
C ALA A 32 -6.79 -5.02 15.00
N ARG A 33 -5.91 -5.72 15.71
CA ARG A 33 -5.48 -7.08 15.37
C ARG A 33 -6.62 -8.09 15.43
N GLN A 34 -7.45 -8.04 16.48
CA GLN A 34 -8.63 -8.90 16.60
C GLN A 34 -9.64 -8.61 15.48
N LEU A 35 -9.85 -7.34 15.13
CA LEU A 35 -10.71 -6.95 14.02
C LEU A 35 -10.17 -7.51 12.70
N LEU A 36 -8.88 -7.38 12.41
CA LEU A 36 -8.29 -7.95 11.20
C LEU A 36 -8.53 -9.47 11.16
N CYS A 37 -8.24 -10.19 12.25
CA CYS A 37 -8.47 -11.63 12.34
C CYS A 37 -9.95 -12.01 12.06
N SER A 38 -10.91 -11.16 12.43
CA SER A 38 -12.34 -11.44 12.22
C SER A 38 -12.82 -11.19 10.79
N VAL A 39 -12.13 -10.36 10.00
CA VAL A 39 -12.56 -9.96 8.65
C VAL A 39 -11.84 -10.72 7.54
N VAL A 40 -10.60 -11.18 7.76
CA VAL A 40 -9.84 -11.98 6.80
C VAL A 40 -10.21 -13.46 6.91
N SER A 41 -9.90 -14.26 5.88
CA SER A 41 -10.08 -15.71 5.97
C SER A 41 -9.01 -16.34 6.90
N GLU A 42 -9.32 -17.51 7.44
CA GLU A 42 -8.37 -18.28 8.26
C GLU A 42 -7.04 -18.52 7.55
N GLY A 43 -7.08 -18.86 6.25
CA GLY A 43 -5.87 -19.02 5.44
C GLY A 43 -5.04 -17.76 5.33
N GLN A 44 -5.68 -16.60 5.13
CA GLN A 44 -5.01 -15.30 5.10
C GLN A 44 -4.42 -14.91 6.46
N TRP A 45 -5.14 -15.22 7.54
CA TRP A 45 -4.64 -15.00 8.88
C TRP A 45 -3.40 -15.85 9.18
N ASN A 46 -3.42 -17.14 8.84
CA ASN A 46 -2.28 -18.03 8.99
C ASN A 46 -1.10 -17.57 8.11
N GLU A 47 -1.34 -17.15 6.88
CA GLU A 47 -0.30 -16.58 6.02
C GLU A 47 0.35 -15.34 6.64
N LEU A 48 -0.44 -14.45 7.24
CA LEU A 48 0.08 -13.29 7.96
C LEU A 48 0.94 -13.67 9.16
N GLN A 49 0.54 -14.70 9.92
CA GLN A 49 1.32 -15.16 11.07
C GLN A 49 2.63 -15.82 10.65
N ASP A 50 2.62 -16.60 9.57
CA ASP A 50 3.77 -17.39 9.12
C ASP A 50 4.76 -16.57 8.29
N LYS A 51 4.26 -15.69 7.41
CA LYS A 51 5.06 -14.96 6.42
C LYS A 51 5.15 -13.45 6.69
N GLY A 52 4.37 -12.93 7.64
CA GLY A 52 4.26 -11.49 7.89
C GLY A 52 3.49 -10.72 6.82
N VAL A 53 2.84 -11.41 5.90
CA VAL A 53 2.03 -10.84 4.80
C VAL A 53 0.85 -11.74 4.51
N PHE A 54 -0.21 -11.21 3.89
CA PHE A 54 -1.25 -12.02 3.27
C PHE A 54 -1.67 -11.44 1.93
N GLN A 55 -2.29 -12.28 1.10
CA GLN A 55 -2.69 -11.90 -0.25
C GLN A 55 -4.21 -11.81 -0.39
N ILE A 56 -4.63 -10.89 -1.25
CA ILE A 56 -6.02 -10.76 -1.71
C ILE A 56 -6.04 -10.52 -3.22
N SER A 57 -6.89 -11.24 -3.94
CA SER A 57 -7.10 -11.01 -5.36
C SER A 57 -8.18 -9.96 -5.58
N GLY A 58 -7.88 -8.96 -6.38
CA GLY A 58 -8.80 -7.93 -6.84
C GLY A 58 -9.00 -8.01 -8.36
N LYS A 59 -9.73 -7.04 -8.90
CA LYS A 59 -9.98 -6.92 -10.35
C LYS A 59 -8.74 -6.49 -11.13
N ARG A 60 -7.87 -5.69 -10.49
CA ARG A 60 -6.69 -5.08 -11.12
C ARG A 60 -5.38 -5.81 -10.82
N GLY A 61 -5.43 -6.91 -10.08
CA GLY A 61 -4.26 -7.70 -9.74
C GLY A 61 -4.36 -8.35 -8.36
N ASN A 62 -3.25 -8.92 -7.91
CA ASN A 62 -3.12 -9.49 -6.58
C ASN A 62 -2.40 -8.49 -5.67
N TYR A 63 -2.95 -8.28 -4.49
CA TYR A 63 -2.43 -7.36 -3.49
C TYR A 63 -1.77 -8.13 -2.37
N VAL A 64 -0.54 -7.78 -2.01
CA VAL A 64 0.19 -8.35 -0.88
C VAL A 64 0.24 -7.31 0.22
N ILE A 65 -0.53 -7.54 1.28
CA ILE A 65 -0.67 -6.60 2.41
C ILE A 65 0.29 -7.01 3.52
N SER A 66 1.04 -6.04 4.04
CA SER A 66 2.03 -6.20 5.11
C SER A 66 1.82 -5.16 6.22
N PRO A 67 2.08 -5.51 7.49
CA PRO A 67 2.09 -4.52 8.57
C PRO A 67 3.28 -3.55 8.50
N TYR A 68 4.38 -3.93 7.84
CA TYR A 68 5.65 -3.21 7.90
C TYR A 68 6.04 -2.52 6.60
N SER A 69 5.29 -2.72 5.52
CA SER A 69 5.60 -2.15 4.22
C SER A 69 4.34 -1.66 3.50
N GLN A 70 4.55 -0.98 2.38
CA GLN A 70 3.50 -0.64 1.43
C GLN A 70 2.88 -1.92 0.86
N THR A 71 1.61 -1.86 0.50
CA THR A 71 0.93 -2.96 -0.19
C THR A 71 1.49 -3.11 -1.59
N GLU A 72 2.02 -4.29 -1.91
CA GLU A 72 2.46 -4.61 -3.27
C GLU A 72 1.25 -4.94 -4.15
N ILE A 73 1.25 -4.40 -5.36
CA ILE A 73 0.29 -4.76 -6.40
C ILE A 73 1.03 -5.60 -7.43
N ARG A 74 0.56 -6.84 -7.60
CA ARG A 74 1.15 -7.81 -8.53
C ARG A 74 0.23 -8.08 -9.69
N ASP A 75 0.80 -8.16 -10.86
CA ASP A 75 0.08 -8.61 -12.05
C ASP A 75 -0.45 -10.03 -11.86
N ALA A 76 -1.72 -10.26 -12.18
CA ALA A 76 -2.40 -11.51 -11.92
C ALA A 76 -1.85 -12.67 -12.76
N SER A 77 -1.28 -12.41 -13.94
CA SER A 77 -0.79 -13.41 -14.88
C SER A 77 0.66 -13.79 -14.60
N SER A 78 1.52 -12.80 -14.39
CA SER A 78 2.96 -13.00 -14.22
C SER A 78 3.40 -13.07 -12.76
N GLY A 79 2.57 -12.65 -11.81
CA GLY A 79 2.91 -12.55 -10.38
C GLY A 79 3.95 -11.47 -10.06
N ARG A 80 4.42 -10.70 -11.07
CA ARG A 80 5.43 -9.64 -10.87
C ARG A 80 4.81 -8.43 -10.19
N CYS A 81 5.55 -7.82 -9.26
CA CYS A 81 5.16 -6.55 -8.66
C CYS A 81 5.20 -5.44 -9.72
N VAL A 82 4.07 -4.79 -9.94
CA VAL A 82 3.88 -3.71 -10.92
C VAL A 82 3.74 -2.34 -10.27
N ALA A 83 3.30 -2.30 -9.01
CA ALA A 83 3.15 -1.07 -8.26
C ALA A 83 3.17 -1.32 -6.74
N TYR A 84 3.34 -0.23 -6.00
CA TYR A 84 3.14 -0.19 -4.56
C TYR A 84 2.02 0.78 -4.23
N ALA A 85 1.25 0.49 -3.20
CA ALA A 85 0.17 1.35 -2.72
C ALA A 85 0.38 1.69 -1.25
N CYS A 86 0.11 2.94 -0.88
CA CYS A 86 0.13 3.41 0.50
C CYS A 86 -1.20 4.07 0.82
N LEU A 87 -2.02 3.41 1.63
CA LEU A 87 -3.25 4.01 2.17
C LEU A 87 -2.89 4.79 3.43
N GLN A 88 -3.08 6.12 3.38
CA GLN A 88 -2.91 7.00 4.54
C GLN A 88 -4.27 7.19 5.22
N LEU A 89 -4.32 6.90 6.52
CA LEU A 89 -5.47 7.21 7.34
C LEU A 89 -5.39 8.69 7.78
N SER A 90 -6.53 9.37 7.85
CA SER A 90 -6.60 10.78 8.26
C SER A 90 -6.29 11.01 9.74
N ILE A 91 -6.26 9.95 10.53
CA ILE A 91 -5.93 9.96 11.96
C ILE A 91 -4.79 8.98 12.24
N PRO A 92 -3.94 9.23 13.24
CA PRO A 92 -2.99 8.24 13.73
C PRO A 92 -3.75 6.99 14.19
N ALA A 93 -3.45 5.86 13.58
CA ALA A 93 -4.09 4.58 13.88
C ALA A 93 -3.06 3.45 13.89
N PRO A 94 -3.30 2.38 14.67
CA PRO A 94 -2.48 1.18 14.62
C PRO A 94 -2.37 0.60 13.22
N THR A 95 -1.26 -0.06 12.93
CA THR A 95 -0.97 -0.65 11.61
C THR A 95 -2.06 -1.62 11.14
N TYR A 96 -2.64 -2.39 12.06
CA TYR A 96 -3.71 -3.33 11.74
C TYR A 96 -5.00 -2.65 11.28
N ASP A 97 -5.31 -1.43 11.75
CA ASP A 97 -6.47 -0.66 11.25
C ASP A 97 -6.28 -0.29 9.77
N ARG A 98 -5.05 0.12 9.38
CA ARG A 98 -4.72 0.34 7.97
C ARG A 98 -4.94 -0.93 7.15
N MET A 99 -4.47 -2.08 7.63
CA MET A 99 -4.62 -3.36 6.93
C MET A 99 -6.09 -3.77 6.77
N VAL A 100 -6.92 -3.54 7.80
CA VAL A 100 -8.39 -3.74 7.73
C VAL A 100 -9.00 -2.83 6.67
N ALA A 101 -8.66 -1.54 6.68
CA ALA A 101 -9.17 -0.59 5.70
C ALA A 101 -8.77 -0.96 4.26
N GLU A 102 -7.50 -1.32 4.03
CA GLU A 102 -7.02 -1.80 2.73
C GLU A 102 -7.77 -3.05 2.28
N TYR A 103 -7.86 -4.06 3.16
CA TYR A 103 -8.56 -5.30 2.87
C TYR A 103 -10.02 -5.06 2.47
N LEU A 104 -10.75 -4.28 3.25
CA LEU A 104 -12.16 -4.00 2.98
C LEU A 104 -12.36 -3.19 1.70
N LEU A 105 -11.52 -2.18 1.45
CA LEU A 105 -11.58 -1.38 0.24
C LEU A 105 -11.26 -2.22 -1.00
N ILE A 106 -10.19 -3.01 -0.99
CA ILE A 106 -9.82 -3.85 -2.12
C ILE A 106 -10.93 -4.87 -2.41
N LYS A 107 -11.49 -5.50 -1.37
CA LYS A 107 -12.50 -6.54 -1.52
C LYS A 107 -13.85 -6.02 -2.01
N ASN A 108 -14.28 -4.85 -1.52
CA ASN A 108 -15.64 -4.37 -1.74
C ASN A 108 -15.75 -3.14 -2.63
N ALA A 109 -14.68 -2.34 -2.73
CA ALA A 109 -14.67 -1.04 -3.40
C ALA A 109 -13.28 -0.72 -3.99
N GLU A 110 -12.73 -1.64 -4.79
CA GLU A 110 -11.36 -1.54 -5.32
C GLU A 110 -11.12 -0.23 -6.06
N ASP A 111 -12.11 0.28 -6.79
CA ASP A 111 -11.99 1.57 -7.49
C ASP A 111 -11.85 2.75 -6.52
N VAL A 112 -12.44 2.66 -5.32
CA VAL A 112 -12.27 3.66 -4.26
C VAL A 112 -10.86 3.54 -3.69
N TYR A 113 -10.36 2.32 -3.47
CA TYR A 113 -8.97 2.09 -3.04
C TYR A 113 -7.97 2.77 -3.97
N TRP A 114 -8.11 2.57 -5.29
CA TRP A 114 -7.23 3.17 -6.29
C TRP A 114 -7.31 4.70 -6.38
N LYS A 115 -8.41 5.31 -5.95
CA LYS A 115 -8.57 6.76 -5.90
C LYS A 115 -8.03 7.38 -4.61
N THR A 116 -7.99 6.61 -3.52
CA THR A 116 -7.61 7.12 -2.19
C THR A 116 -6.19 6.77 -1.78
N ALA A 117 -5.68 5.61 -2.22
CA ALA A 117 -4.30 5.22 -1.96
C ALA A 117 -3.33 5.98 -2.87
N ASN A 118 -2.16 6.31 -2.33
CA ASN A 118 -1.03 6.79 -3.14
C ASN A 118 -0.43 5.59 -3.87
N ILE A 119 -0.55 5.56 -5.19
CA ILE A 119 -0.05 4.47 -6.03
C ILE A 119 1.28 4.88 -6.65
N PHE A 120 2.30 4.05 -6.46
CA PHE A 120 3.65 4.22 -7.00
C PHE A 120 3.91 3.10 -7.99
N SER A 121 3.95 3.40 -9.28
CA SER A 121 4.32 2.43 -10.30
C SER A 121 5.77 1.98 -10.07
N ARG A 122 6.00 0.67 -10.08
CA ARG A 122 7.35 0.15 -10.17
C ARG A 122 7.82 0.39 -11.61
N SER A 123 8.51 1.52 -11.83
CA SER A 123 9.23 1.76 -13.07
C SER A 123 10.26 0.64 -13.22
N GLY A 124 9.91 -0.38 -13.99
CA GLY A 124 10.89 -1.36 -14.42
C GLY A 124 11.94 -0.59 -15.23
N ASN A 125 13.20 -0.73 -14.89
CA ASN A 125 14.34 -0.27 -15.70
C ASN A 125 14.39 -1.07 -17.04
N GLU A 126 13.26 -1.15 -17.77
CA GLU A 126 13.25 -1.69 -19.13
C GLU A 126 14.00 -0.75 -20.10
N PHE A 127 14.16 0.53 -19.72
CA PHE A 127 14.97 1.47 -20.47
C PHE A 127 16.48 1.15 -20.45
N GLY A 128 16.97 0.48 -19.39
CA GLY A 128 18.42 0.24 -19.25
C GLY A 128 19.00 -0.65 -20.35
N ILE A 129 18.29 -1.71 -20.73
CA ILE A 129 18.80 -2.67 -21.72
C ILE A 129 18.70 -2.10 -23.13
N ALA A 130 17.56 -1.52 -23.49
CA ALA A 130 17.39 -0.88 -24.81
C ALA A 130 18.36 0.30 -25.00
N THR A 131 18.57 1.11 -23.96
CA THR A 131 19.53 2.23 -23.99
C THR A 131 20.96 1.73 -24.10
N LEU A 132 21.34 0.64 -23.42
CA LEU A 132 22.64 0.02 -23.54
C LEU A 132 22.89 -0.53 -24.94
N PHE A 133 21.91 -1.14 -25.60
CA PHE A 133 22.01 -1.61 -26.96
C PHE A 133 22.18 -0.43 -27.97
N LEU A 134 21.45 0.67 -27.78
CA LEU A 134 21.60 1.87 -28.61
C LEU A 134 22.99 2.47 -28.47
N ILE A 135 23.51 2.64 -27.26
CA ILE A 135 24.86 3.17 -27.01
C ILE A 135 25.91 2.24 -27.59
N ALA A 136 25.78 0.92 -27.44
CA ALA A 136 26.72 -0.04 -28.02
C ALA A 136 26.74 0.00 -29.56
N PHE A 137 25.57 0.19 -30.18
CA PHE A 137 25.42 0.31 -31.62
C PHE A 137 26.08 1.60 -32.15
N ASP A 138 25.88 2.72 -31.47
CA ASP A 138 26.52 4.01 -31.83
C ASP A 138 28.04 3.94 -31.71
N ILE A 139 28.56 3.31 -30.65
CA ILE A 139 30.00 3.11 -30.49
C ILE A 139 30.58 2.23 -31.62
N ALA A 140 29.91 1.16 -32.00
CA ALA A 140 30.32 0.27 -33.07
C ALA A 140 30.35 0.98 -34.44
N LEU A 141 29.34 1.81 -34.73
CA LEU A 141 29.31 2.65 -35.92
C LEU A 141 30.46 3.67 -35.96
N PHE A 142 30.71 4.31 -34.81
CA PHE A 142 31.79 5.29 -34.70
C PHE A 142 33.19 4.67 -34.90
N VAL A 143 33.39 3.47 -34.33
CA VAL A 143 34.65 2.72 -34.52
C VAL A 143 34.87 2.30 -35.98
N ASN A 144 33.79 1.81 -36.65
CA ASN A 144 33.89 1.48 -38.09
C ASN A 144 34.22 2.68 -38.96
N LEU A 145 33.61 3.84 -38.70
CA LEU A 145 33.86 5.07 -39.43
C LEU A 145 35.32 5.54 -39.24
N LEU A 146 35.87 5.43 -38.04
CA LEU A 146 37.25 5.73 -37.72
C LEU A 146 38.23 4.81 -38.45
N LEU A 147 37.93 3.51 -38.53
CA LEU A 147 38.74 2.54 -39.25
C LEU A 147 38.77 2.81 -40.75
N GLU A 148 37.64 3.17 -41.35
CA GLU A 148 37.60 3.57 -42.77
C GLU A 148 38.46 4.80 -43.06
N VAL A 149 38.44 5.82 -42.21
CA VAL A 149 39.27 7.02 -42.37
C VAL A 149 40.77 6.71 -42.26
N LEU A 150 41.13 5.77 -41.36
CA LEU A 150 42.53 5.37 -41.16
C LEU A 150 43.08 4.45 -42.27
N THR A 151 42.22 3.74 -43.00
CA THR A 151 42.64 2.84 -44.11
C THR A 151 42.74 3.54 -45.46
N VAL A 152 42.22 4.79 -45.56
CA VAL A 152 42.27 5.59 -46.81
C VAL A 152 43.52 6.49 -46.86
N HIS A 153 44.35 6.51 -45.82
CA HIS A 153 45.64 7.19 -45.76
C HIS A 153 46.78 6.20 -45.66
#